data_8b7c14c64ecc6264c57ad4e9e51e86ce
#
_entry.id   8b7c14c64ecc6264c57ad4e9e51e86ce
#
_cell.length_a   1.000
_cell.length_b   1.000
_cell.length_c   1.000
_cell.angle_alpha   90.00
_cell.angle_beta   90.00
_cell.angle_gamma   90.00
#
_symmetry.space_group_name_H-M   'P 1'
#
loop_
_entity.id
_entity.type
_entity.pdbx_description
1 polymer ?
#
loop_
_entity_poly.entity_id
_entity_poly.type
_entity_poly.pdbx_seq_one_letter_code
_entity_poly.pdbx_strand_id
1 'polypeptide(L)'
;MKSKVQSPKPKVEPSGPPHATRPPPFPSRITHHVSRLPHHASRYLSIYAALWKNSVAREMSFKSNFLLWILVEFLWFGLQLSFIGVLYLHTDHIGTWTKWQVVMLIGASHFIQQLFQAFFLINCTNLSELVRSGKLDFLLLLPVNTRFVVSLRQVDLGAFVNASSAVAVMAYAAHQLHLAPTLVQVLGFLALSAAGIAIHYSLMFLLASISFWTVRAQGIVWGYYNLFNIARLPDEAFSGLFKAVFTFAVPMLLVSNVPARLLADKLNSPSQVFLLLTMTVVCFCVSEWGWRASMRRYTSASS
;
A
#
# COMPACT_ATOMS: atom_id res chain seq x y z
N MET A 1 -31.01 13.21 -85.89
CA MET A 1 -29.69 13.25 -86.55
C MET A 1 -28.69 13.84 -85.56
N LYS A 2 -27.92 13.06 -84.86
CA LYS A 2 -26.68 13.43 -84.17
C LYS A 2 -25.89 12.12 -83.96
N SER A 3 -24.78 12.03 -84.70
CA SER A 3 -23.86 10.90 -84.71
C SER A 3 -23.08 10.79 -83.40
N LYS A 4 -23.01 9.62 -82.85
CA LYS A 4 -22.10 9.26 -81.74
C LYS A 4 -20.72 8.95 -82.30
N VAL A 5 -19.75 9.77 -81.95
CA VAL A 5 -18.31 9.50 -82.18
C VAL A 5 -17.87 8.57 -81.04
N GLN A 6 -17.46 7.37 -81.40
CA GLN A 6 -16.80 6.43 -80.52
C GLN A 6 -15.29 6.73 -80.50
N SER A 7 -14.72 7.08 -79.33
CA SER A 7 -13.30 7.12 -79.12
C SER A 7 -12.72 5.74 -78.82
N PRO A 8 -11.54 5.37 -79.31
CA PRO A 8 -10.94 4.06 -79.14
C PRO A 8 -10.40 3.88 -77.71
N LYS A 9 -10.62 2.69 -77.14
CA LYS A 9 -10.07 2.25 -75.88
C LYS A 9 -8.55 2.04 -76.01
N PRO A 10 -7.72 2.51 -75.03
CA PRO A 10 -6.31 2.16 -75.01
C PRO A 10 -6.11 0.69 -74.68
N LYS A 11 -5.19 0.04 -75.39
CA LYS A 11 -4.67 -1.30 -75.11
C LYS A 11 -3.92 -1.29 -73.77
N VAL A 12 -4.36 -2.12 -72.83
CA VAL A 12 -3.62 -2.39 -71.60
C VAL A 12 -2.65 -3.54 -71.88
N GLU A 13 -1.37 -3.24 -71.82
CA GLU A 13 -0.32 -4.28 -71.77
C GLU A 13 -0.36 -4.95 -70.37
N PRO A 14 -0.12 -6.27 -70.29
CA PRO A 14 -0.06 -6.95 -68.99
C PRO A 14 1.28 -6.62 -68.35
N SER A 15 1.24 -5.77 -67.33
CA SER A 15 2.40 -5.53 -66.41
C SER A 15 2.67 -6.80 -65.63
N GLY A 16 3.90 -7.30 -65.75
CA GLY A 16 4.39 -8.44 -64.98
C GLY A 16 4.36 -8.18 -63.46
N PRO A 17 4.41 -9.22 -62.64
CA PRO A 17 4.29 -9.09 -61.16
C PRO A 17 5.38 -8.16 -60.62
N PRO A 18 5.06 -7.25 -59.66
CA PRO A 18 6.04 -6.38 -59.07
C PRO A 18 7.08 -7.22 -58.30
N HIS A 19 8.34 -6.94 -58.57
CA HIS A 19 9.47 -7.48 -57.82
C HIS A 19 9.24 -7.24 -56.35
N ALA A 20 8.99 -8.31 -55.58
CA ALA A 20 8.95 -8.28 -54.14
C ALA A 20 10.32 -7.81 -53.63
N THR A 21 10.42 -6.55 -53.27
CA THR A 21 11.55 -5.99 -52.53
C THR A 21 11.54 -6.67 -51.18
N ARG A 22 12.55 -7.52 -50.91
CA ARG A 22 12.77 -8.11 -49.57
C ARG A 22 12.84 -6.99 -48.54
N PRO A 23 12.09 -7.07 -47.43
CA PRO A 23 12.24 -6.12 -46.35
C PRO A 23 13.70 -6.17 -45.87
N PRO A 24 14.28 -5.01 -45.44
CA PRO A 24 15.64 -4.96 -44.94
C PRO A 24 15.78 -5.93 -43.76
N PRO A 25 16.94 -6.61 -43.60
CA PRO A 25 17.14 -7.50 -42.45
C PRO A 25 17.02 -6.69 -41.16
N PHE A 26 16.15 -7.14 -40.25
CA PHE A 26 16.07 -6.59 -38.91
C PHE A 26 17.49 -6.54 -38.32
N PRO A 27 17.89 -5.44 -37.65
CA PRO A 27 19.19 -5.37 -37.03
C PRO A 27 19.26 -6.40 -35.91
N SER A 28 19.87 -7.53 -36.23
CA SER A 28 20.25 -8.58 -35.30
C SER A 28 21.42 -8.11 -34.46
N ARG A 29 21.22 -7.26 -33.50
CA ARG A 29 22.14 -7.01 -32.36
C ARG A 29 21.47 -6.14 -31.30
N ILE A 30 20.49 -6.71 -30.58
CA ILE A 30 20.33 -6.39 -29.18
C ILE A 30 20.75 -7.65 -28.42
N THR A 31 22.02 -7.95 -28.47
CA THR A 31 22.64 -8.80 -27.46
C THR A 31 22.74 -7.97 -26.20
N HIS A 32 21.65 -7.95 -25.42
CA HIS A 32 21.73 -7.54 -24.05
C HIS A 32 22.63 -8.54 -23.33
N HIS A 33 23.81 -8.09 -22.96
CA HIS A 33 24.58 -8.67 -21.89
C HIS A 33 23.71 -8.69 -20.63
N VAL A 34 22.86 -9.70 -20.50
CA VAL A 34 22.23 -10.04 -19.22
C VAL A 34 23.32 -10.65 -18.38
N SER A 35 24.01 -9.81 -17.62
CA SER A 35 24.91 -10.24 -16.55
C SER A 35 24.15 -11.22 -15.66
N ARG A 36 24.73 -12.42 -15.53
CA ARG A 36 24.21 -13.54 -14.70
C ARG A 36 24.34 -13.15 -13.24
N LEU A 37 23.33 -12.50 -12.68
CA LEU A 37 23.18 -12.26 -11.25
C LEU A 37 22.37 -13.41 -10.63
N PRO A 38 22.46 -13.70 -9.32
CA PRO A 38 21.65 -14.73 -8.66
C PRO A 38 20.16 -14.45 -8.91
N HIS A 39 19.55 -15.34 -9.72
CA HIS A 39 18.52 -14.99 -10.71
C HIS A 39 17.15 -14.55 -10.20
N HIS A 40 16.89 -14.53 -8.88
CA HIS A 40 15.55 -14.15 -8.39
C HIS A 40 15.50 -12.81 -7.64
N ALA A 41 16.34 -12.61 -6.64
CA ALA A 41 16.29 -11.40 -5.80
C ALA A 41 16.60 -10.11 -6.57
N SER A 42 17.64 -10.11 -7.43
CA SER A 42 18.02 -8.93 -8.22
C SER A 42 16.94 -8.52 -9.24
N ARG A 43 16.19 -9.49 -9.77
CA ARG A 43 15.08 -9.24 -10.67
C ARG A 43 13.93 -8.52 -9.97
N TYR A 44 13.56 -8.96 -8.77
CA TYR A 44 12.52 -8.27 -7.97
C TYR A 44 12.98 -6.87 -7.58
N LEU A 45 14.25 -6.67 -7.21
CA LEU A 45 14.81 -5.36 -6.90
C LEU A 45 14.81 -4.42 -8.10
N SER A 46 15.21 -4.88 -9.29
CA SER A 46 15.22 -4.06 -10.50
C SER A 46 13.80 -3.66 -10.92
N ILE A 47 12.83 -4.57 -10.83
CA ILE A 47 11.42 -4.27 -11.09
C ILE A 47 10.92 -3.24 -10.08
N TYR A 48 11.19 -3.43 -8.80
CA TYR A 48 10.76 -2.51 -7.75
C TYR A 48 11.39 -1.12 -7.91
N ALA A 49 12.68 -1.03 -8.25
CA ALA A 49 13.35 0.23 -8.56
C ALA A 49 12.70 0.96 -9.75
N ALA A 50 12.30 0.22 -10.80
CA ALA A 50 11.57 0.80 -11.94
C ALA A 50 10.17 1.32 -11.52
N LEU A 51 9.45 0.59 -10.68
CA LEU A 51 8.16 1.02 -10.13
C LEU A 51 8.30 2.27 -9.27
N TRP A 52 9.35 2.36 -8.44
CA TRP A 52 9.70 3.55 -7.66
C TRP A 52 9.94 4.76 -8.56
N LYS A 53 10.80 4.60 -9.57
CA LYS A 53 11.12 5.68 -10.53
C LYS A 53 9.85 6.22 -11.21
N ASN A 54 8.94 5.33 -11.61
CA ASN A 54 7.67 5.71 -12.21
C ASN A 54 6.77 6.46 -11.22
N SER A 55 6.74 6.05 -9.95
CA SER A 55 5.97 6.72 -8.90
C SER A 55 6.52 8.13 -8.64
N VAL A 56 7.85 8.28 -8.51
CA VAL A 56 8.51 9.58 -8.37
C VAL A 56 8.18 10.51 -9.55
N ALA A 57 8.30 10.01 -10.78
CA ALA A 57 8.00 10.79 -11.98
C ALA A 57 6.53 11.27 -11.99
N ARG A 58 5.59 10.42 -11.59
CA ARG A 58 4.17 10.76 -11.50
C ARG A 58 3.91 11.84 -10.46
N GLU A 59 4.42 11.71 -9.23
CA GLU A 59 4.24 12.68 -8.16
C GLU A 59 4.84 14.05 -8.54
N MET A 60 6.03 14.03 -9.15
CA MET A 60 6.72 15.26 -9.58
C MET A 60 6.04 15.93 -10.77
N SER A 61 5.20 15.24 -11.54
CA SER A 61 4.39 15.83 -12.61
C SER A 61 3.26 16.71 -12.08
N PHE A 62 2.78 16.47 -10.84
CA PHE A 62 1.67 17.18 -10.21
C PHE A 62 2.08 17.77 -8.85
N LYS A 63 3.14 18.57 -8.83
CA LYS A 63 3.75 19.13 -7.61
C LYS A 63 2.77 19.83 -6.68
N SER A 64 1.85 20.64 -7.23
CA SER A 64 0.86 21.38 -6.42
C SER A 64 -0.10 20.43 -5.70
N ASN A 65 -0.55 19.38 -6.36
CA ASN A 65 -1.40 18.37 -5.75
C ASN A 65 -0.65 17.59 -4.66
N PHE A 66 0.60 17.22 -4.93
CA PHE A 66 1.49 16.58 -3.97
C PHE A 66 1.66 17.40 -2.68
N LEU A 67 1.98 18.69 -2.80
CA LEU A 67 2.13 19.60 -1.66
C LEU A 67 0.81 19.81 -0.91
N LEU A 68 -0.30 19.92 -1.64
CA LEU A 68 -1.62 20.08 -1.04
C LEU A 68 -1.99 18.88 -0.16
N TRP A 69 -1.75 17.66 -0.64
CA TRP A 69 -2.03 16.45 0.15
C TRP A 69 -1.15 16.33 1.39
N ILE A 70 0.14 16.69 1.31
CA ILE A 70 1.01 16.77 2.49
C ILE A 70 0.43 17.74 3.51
N LEU A 71 0.01 18.93 3.08
CA LEU A 71 -0.58 19.93 3.97
C LEU A 71 -1.87 19.44 4.63
N VAL A 72 -2.76 18.82 3.86
CA VAL A 72 -4.03 18.26 4.36
C VAL A 72 -3.78 17.20 5.43
N GLU A 73 -2.85 16.29 5.20
CA GLU A 73 -2.48 15.25 6.18
C GLU A 73 -1.85 15.85 7.45
N PHE A 74 -1.01 16.88 7.31
CA PHE A 74 -0.45 17.62 8.44
C PHE A 74 -1.54 18.29 9.29
N LEU A 75 -2.51 18.95 8.66
CA LEU A 75 -3.63 19.57 9.34
C LEU A 75 -4.50 18.52 10.05
N TRP A 76 -4.75 17.40 9.39
CA TRP A 76 -5.51 16.30 9.97
C TRP A 76 -4.81 15.70 11.18
N PHE A 77 -3.51 15.47 11.10
CA PHE A 77 -2.70 14.97 12.21
C PHE A 77 -2.66 15.99 13.38
N GLY A 78 -2.51 17.27 13.06
CA GLY A 78 -2.60 18.36 14.05
C GLY A 78 -3.95 18.42 14.77
N LEU A 79 -5.07 18.25 14.04
CA LEU A 79 -6.39 18.17 14.64
C LEU A 79 -6.53 16.98 15.60
N GLN A 80 -5.97 15.83 15.27
CA GLN A 80 -5.99 14.67 16.16
C GLN A 80 -5.19 14.90 17.45
N LEU A 81 -4.00 15.50 17.35
CA LEU A 81 -3.22 15.87 18.52
C LEU A 81 -3.94 16.92 19.38
N SER A 82 -4.59 17.90 18.74
CA SER A 82 -5.39 18.94 19.42
C SER A 82 -6.58 18.31 20.14
N PHE A 83 -7.28 17.36 19.52
CA PHE A 83 -8.39 16.63 20.14
C PHE A 83 -7.96 15.94 21.44
N ILE A 84 -6.82 15.25 21.43
CA ILE A 84 -6.26 14.64 22.63
C ILE A 84 -5.83 15.71 23.64
N GLY A 85 -5.28 16.82 23.17
CA GLY A 85 -4.98 17.97 24.07
C GLY A 85 -6.21 18.44 24.82
N VAL A 86 -7.33 18.63 24.13
CA VAL A 86 -8.61 19.01 24.74
C VAL A 86 -9.15 17.94 25.68
N LEU A 87 -9.08 16.66 25.29
CA LEU A 87 -9.53 15.56 26.13
C LEU A 87 -8.80 15.54 27.49
N TYR A 88 -7.49 15.76 27.49
CA TYR A 88 -6.66 15.83 28.70
C TYR A 88 -6.76 17.14 29.48
N LEU A 89 -7.62 18.08 29.07
CA LEU A 89 -8.07 19.18 29.95
C LEU A 89 -9.16 18.73 30.93
N HIS A 90 -9.83 17.60 30.64
CA HIS A 90 -10.95 17.08 31.43
C HIS A 90 -10.65 15.75 32.11
N THR A 91 -9.50 15.12 31.84
CA THR A 91 -9.07 13.86 32.46
C THR A 91 -7.55 13.80 32.56
N ASP A 92 -7.06 13.20 33.62
CA ASP A 92 -5.60 13.02 33.79
C ASP A 92 -5.09 11.73 33.14
N HIS A 93 -5.97 10.74 32.96
CA HIS A 93 -5.62 9.42 32.46
C HIS A 93 -6.70 8.83 31.58
N ILE A 94 -6.27 8.05 30.57
CA ILE A 94 -7.13 7.13 29.80
C ILE A 94 -6.64 5.71 30.12
N GLY A 95 -7.38 4.97 30.96
CA GLY A 95 -6.85 3.75 31.58
C GLY A 95 -5.61 4.06 32.41
N THR A 96 -4.48 3.43 32.11
CA THR A 96 -3.18 3.69 32.75
C THR A 96 -2.29 4.67 31.97
N TRP A 97 -2.79 5.29 30.87
CA TRP A 97 -2.01 6.13 29.98
C TRP A 97 -2.09 7.59 30.37
N THR A 98 -0.95 8.22 30.53
CA THR A 98 -0.82 9.69 30.69
C THR A 98 -0.91 10.39 29.34
N LYS A 99 -1.11 11.72 29.35
CA LYS A 99 -1.20 12.55 28.14
C LYS A 99 -0.06 12.27 27.15
N TRP A 100 1.18 12.32 27.58
CA TRP A 100 2.34 12.18 26.69
C TRP A 100 2.54 10.76 26.19
N GLN A 101 2.11 9.76 26.96
CA GLN A 101 2.08 8.37 26.48
C GLN A 101 1.06 8.18 25.37
N VAL A 102 -0.12 8.81 25.47
CA VAL A 102 -1.13 8.77 24.40
C VAL A 102 -0.66 9.58 23.18
N VAL A 103 0.01 10.72 23.36
CA VAL A 103 0.63 11.44 22.23
C VAL A 103 1.67 10.55 21.52
N MET A 104 2.46 9.79 22.24
CA MET A 104 3.40 8.81 21.67
C MET A 104 2.67 7.70 20.92
N LEU A 105 1.56 7.17 21.46
CA LEU A 105 0.73 6.17 20.79
C LEU A 105 0.15 6.72 19.47
N ILE A 106 -0.35 7.96 19.47
CA ILE A 106 -0.88 8.60 18.26
C ILE A 106 0.23 8.80 17.22
N GLY A 107 1.41 9.24 17.65
CA GLY A 107 2.58 9.32 16.78
C GLY A 107 2.95 7.97 16.17
N ALA A 108 3.01 6.91 16.99
CA ALA A 108 3.29 5.54 16.53
C ALA A 108 2.21 5.04 15.55
N SER A 109 0.93 5.28 15.85
CA SER A 109 -0.18 4.93 14.97
C SER A 109 -0.10 5.67 13.63
N HIS A 110 0.19 6.96 13.67
CA HIS A 110 0.34 7.78 12.47
C HIS A 110 1.54 7.31 11.63
N PHE A 111 2.67 7.03 12.25
CA PHE A 111 3.85 6.47 11.59
C PHE A 111 3.54 5.17 10.85
N ILE A 112 2.89 4.21 11.52
CA ILE A 112 2.50 2.92 10.94
C ILE A 112 1.52 3.14 9.79
N GLN A 113 0.53 4.02 9.96
CA GLN A 113 -0.46 4.32 8.93
C GLN A 113 0.17 4.99 7.71
N GLN A 114 1.08 5.95 7.90
CA GLN A 114 1.76 6.63 6.79
C GLN A 114 2.68 5.67 6.02
N LEU A 115 3.41 4.79 6.70
CA LEU A 115 4.20 3.77 6.03
C LEU A 115 3.32 2.76 5.27
N PHE A 116 2.18 2.37 5.85
CA PHE A 116 1.21 1.54 5.13
C PHE A 116 0.66 2.27 3.89
N GLN A 117 0.32 3.55 4.00
CA GLN A 117 -0.15 4.38 2.90
C GLN A 117 0.91 4.50 1.81
N ALA A 118 2.17 4.75 2.19
CA ALA A 118 3.29 4.89 1.27
C ALA A 118 3.42 3.69 0.32
N PHE A 119 3.25 2.48 0.82
CA PHE A 119 3.51 1.26 0.05
C PHE A 119 2.25 0.56 -0.46
N PHE A 120 1.14 0.56 0.29
CA PHE A 120 0.08 -0.41 0.07
C PHE A 120 -1.30 0.18 -0.20
N LEU A 121 -1.67 1.33 0.40
CA LEU A 121 -3.03 1.86 0.34
C LEU A 121 -3.54 2.02 -1.09
N ILE A 122 -2.81 2.77 -1.92
CA ILE A 122 -3.21 3.06 -3.30
C ILE A 122 -3.30 1.79 -4.15
N ASN A 123 -2.48 0.80 -3.85
CA ASN A 123 -2.45 -0.47 -4.55
C ASN A 123 -3.66 -1.34 -4.18
N CYS A 124 -4.01 -1.40 -2.90
CA CYS A 124 -5.19 -2.13 -2.42
C CYS A 124 -6.50 -1.50 -2.93
N THR A 125 -6.60 -0.17 -2.89
CA THR A 125 -7.80 0.55 -3.36
C THR A 125 -8.00 0.42 -4.86
N ASN A 126 -6.92 0.36 -5.64
CA ASN A 126 -6.95 0.23 -7.10
C ASN A 126 -7.15 -1.21 -7.60
N LEU A 127 -7.13 -2.22 -6.73
CA LEU A 127 -7.30 -3.62 -7.16
C LEU A 127 -8.65 -3.83 -7.85
N SER A 128 -9.73 -3.24 -7.32
CA SER A 128 -11.06 -3.32 -7.95
C SER A 128 -11.07 -2.79 -9.39
N GLU A 129 -10.36 -1.70 -9.65
CA GLU A 129 -10.27 -1.12 -10.99
C GLU A 129 -9.42 -1.99 -11.92
N LEU A 130 -8.33 -2.59 -11.43
CA LEU A 130 -7.53 -3.53 -12.21
C LEU A 130 -8.32 -4.75 -12.65
N VAL A 131 -9.14 -5.31 -11.76
CA VAL A 131 -10.02 -6.45 -12.06
C VAL A 131 -11.09 -6.04 -13.06
N ARG A 132 -11.80 -4.93 -12.79
CA ARG A 132 -12.92 -4.47 -13.61
C ARG A 132 -12.52 -4.06 -15.03
N SER A 133 -11.35 -3.44 -15.19
CA SER A 133 -10.85 -2.95 -16.48
C SER A 133 -10.08 -4.01 -17.29
N GLY A 134 -9.91 -5.24 -16.78
CA GLY A 134 -9.10 -6.29 -17.40
C GLY A 134 -7.59 -6.00 -17.37
N LYS A 135 -7.16 -4.90 -16.74
CA LYS A 135 -5.73 -4.55 -16.65
C LYS A 135 -4.92 -5.52 -15.80
N LEU A 136 -5.60 -6.33 -14.98
CA LEU A 136 -4.95 -7.39 -14.20
C LEU A 136 -4.31 -8.44 -15.13
N ASP A 137 -4.91 -8.73 -16.30
CA ASP A 137 -4.38 -9.71 -17.26
C ASP A 137 -2.96 -9.39 -17.69
N PHE A 138 -2.65 -8.11 -17.93
CA PHE A 138 -1.29 -7.68 -18.27
C PHE A 138 -0.29 -7.91 -17.14
N LEU A 139 -0.74 -7.84 -15.88
CA LEU A 139 0.12 -8.12 -14.72
C LEU A 139 0.34 -9.62 -14.53
N LEU A 140 -0.63 -10.45 -14.93
CA LEU A 140 -0.51 -11.91 -14.90
C LEU A 140 0.51 -12.44 -15.91
N LEU A 141 0.75 -11.73 -17.01
CA LEU A 141 1.76 -12.09 -18.03
C LEU A 141 3.20 -11.81 -17.54
N LEU A 142 3.39 -11.04 -16.49
CA LEU A 142 4.73 -10.74 -15.98
C LEU A 142 5.33 -11.98 -15.31
N PRO A 143 6.60 -12.31 -15.58
CA PRO A 143 7.28 -13.48 -15.03
C PRO A 143 7.75 -13.25 -13.58
N VAL A 144 6.84 -12.73 -12.73
CA VAL A 144 7.02 -12.43 -11.30
C VAL A 144 5.74 -12.70 -10.54
N ASN A 145 5.82 -12.78 -9.21
CA ASN A 145 4.63 -13.00 -8.40
C ASN A 145 3.63 -11.84 -8.57
N THR A 146 2.42 -12.14 -9.05
CA THR A 146 1.38 -11.15 -9.34
C THR A 146 0.98 -10.36 -8.09
N ARG A 147 0.86 -11.03 -6.92
CA ARG A 147 0.56 -10.35 -5.66
C ARG A 147 1.61 -9.30 -5.32
N PHE A 148 2.90 -9.60 -5.53
CA PHE A 148 3.99 -8.64 -5.31
C PHE A 148 3.81 -7.39 -6.18
N VAL A 149 3.60 -7.57 -7.49
CA VAL A 149 3.45 -6.43 -8.42
C VAL A 149 2.19 -5.64 -8.09
N VAL A 150 1.06 -6.30 -7.88
CA VAL A 150 -0.22 -5.65 -7.53
C VAL A 150 -0.09 -4.83 -6.25
N SER A 151 0.62 -5.35 -5.23
CA SER A 151 0.74 -4.72 -3.91
C SER A 151 1.72 -3.55 -3.86
N LEU A 152 2.73 -3.52 -4.72
CA LEU A 152 3.85 -2.58 -4.65
C LEU A 152 4.03 -1.75 -5.94
N ARG A 153 3.04 -1.75 -6.82
CA ARG A 153 3.12 -1.08 -8.13
C ARG A 153 3.25 0.43 -8.03
N GLN A 154 2.64 1.03 -7.04
CA GLN A 154 2.63 2.47 -6.82
C GLN A 154 3.11 2.77 -5.41
N VAL A 155 3.86 3.86 -5.27
CA VAL A 155 4.38 4.36 -4.00
C VAL A 155 3.93 5.80 -3.85
N ASP A 156 3.46 6.16 -2.65
CA ASP A 156 3.07 7.52 -2.27
C ASP A 156 4.22 8.17 -1.52
N LEU A 157 4.87 9.14 -2.16
CA LEU A 157 6.01 9.86 -1.56
C LEU A 157 5.57 10.84 -0.47
N GLY A 158 4.36 11.40 -0.57
CA GLY A 158 3.83 12.33 0.42
C GLY A 158 3.67 11.67 1.79
N ALA A 159 3.32 10.40 1.81
CA ALA A 159 3.20 9.64 3.03
C ALA A 159 4.54 9.48 3.79
N PHE A 160 5.68 9.43 3.10
CA PHE A 160 6.98 9.43 3.79
C PHE A 160 7.27 10.77 4.47
N VAL A 161 6.89 11.88 3.84
CA VAL A 161 7.03 13.21 4.46
C VAL A 161 6.17 13.28 5.71
N ASN A 162 4.93 12.79 5.64
CA ASN A 162 4.02 12.75 6.78
C ASN A 162 4.50 11.78 7.88
N ALA A 163 5.12 10.65 7.53
CA ALA A 163 5.73 9.75 8.50
C ALA A 163 6.85 10.43 9.32
N SER A 164 7.58 11.38 8.71
CA SER A 164 8.61 12.14 9.43
C SER A 164 8.02 13.02 10.54
N SER A 165 6.81 13.57 10.34
CA SER A 165 6.12 14.33 11.39
C SER A 165 5.74 13.48 12.59
N ALA A 166 5.36 12.21 12.33
CA ALA A 166 5.09 11.25 13.41
C ALA A 166 6.35 11.01 14.27
N VAL A 167 7.50 10.86 13.61
CA VAL A 167 8.80 10.70 14.32
C VAL A 167 9.09 11.93 15.19
N ALA A 168 8.87 13.14 14.68
CA ALA A 168 9.05 14.37 15.44
C ALA A 168 8.13 14.43 16.67
N VAL A 169 6.84 14.05 16.51
CA VAL A 169 5.88 14.01 17.61
C VAL A 169 6.26 12.95 18.65
N MET A 170 6.70 11.76 18.22
CA MET A 170 7.17 10.71 19.14
C MET A 170 8.42 11.16 19.91
N ALA A 171 9.38 11.80 19.25
CA ALA A 171 10.59 12.33 19.89
C ALA A 171 10.24 13.42 20.92
N TYR A 172 9.32 14.32 20.59
CA TYR A 172 8.82 15.32 21.52
C TYR A 172 8.10 14.70 22.73
N ALA A 173 7.26 13.70 22.50
CA ALA A 173 6.58 12.97 23.59
C ALA A 173 7.58 12.22 24.50
N ALA A 174 8.63 11.59 23.93
CA ALA A 174 9.69 10.95 24.69
C ALA A 174 10.45 11.96 25.56
N HIS A 175 10.76 13.14 25.03
CA HIS A 175 11.38 14.22 25.80
C HIS A 175 10.50 14.66 26.97
N GLN A 176 9.20 14.83 26.79
CA GLN A 176 8.27 15.22 27.84
C GLN A 176 8.08 14.11 28.91
N LEU A 177 8.30 12.88 28.55
CA LEU A 177 8.27 11.72 29.44
C LEU A 177 9.63 11.47 30.13
N HIS A 178 10.65 12.27 29.81
CA HIS A 178 12.05 12.06 30.23
C HIS A 178 12.59 10.68 29.86
N LEU A 179 12.11 10.11 28.76
CA LEU A 179 12.55 8.82 28.23
C LEU A 179 13.67 9.03 27.21
N ALA A 180 14.71 8.20 27.29
CA ALA A 180 15.77 8.11 26.29
C ALA A 180 15.75 6.69 25.68
N PRO A 181 14.93 6.46 24.62
CA PRO A 181 14.82 5.13 24.02
C PRO A 181 16.18 4.63 23.56
N THR A 182 16.54 3.42 23.96
CA THR A 182 17.76 2.75 23.55
C THR A 182 17.67 2.33 22.07
N LEU A 183 18.81 2.11 21.43
CA LEU A 183 18.84 1.58 20.06
C LEU A 183 18.03 0.29 19.92
N VAL A 184 18.08 -0.59 20.93
CA VAL A 184 17.29 -1.86 20.94
C VAL A 184 15.80 -1.57 20.95
N GLN A 185 15.33 -0.60 21.74
CA GLN A 185 13.92 -0.21 21.76
C GLN A 185 13.47 0.41 20.43
N VAL A 186 14.31 1.24 19.81
CA VAL A 186 14.01 1.81 18.48
C VAL A 186 13.94 0.73 17.40
N LEU A 187 14.93 -0.18 17.36
CA LEU A 187 14.90 -1.31 16.43
C LEU A 187 13.72 -2.25 16.68
N GLY A 188 13.40 -2.51 17.95
CA GLY A 188 12.22 -3.27 18.35
C GLY A 188 10.91 -2.60 17.91
N PHE A 189 10.79 -1.28 18.09
CA PHE A 189 9.66 -0.49 17.60
C PHE A 189 9.50 -0.62 16.08
N LEU A 190 10.58 -0.48 15.31
CA LEU A 190 10.53 -0.63 13.86
C LEU A 190 10.11 -2.04 13.44
N ALA A 191 10.64 -3.08 14.11
CA ALA A 191 10.27 -4.47 13.84
C ALA A 191 8.80 -4.76 14.16
N LEU A 192 8.30 -4.30 15.32
CA LEU A 192 6.90 -4.46 15.71
C LEU A 192 5.96 -3.62 14.82
N SER A 193 6.39 -2.42 14.41
CA SER A 193 5.67 -1.59 13.45
C SER A 193 5.55 -2.28 12.08
N ALA A 194 6.63 -2.92 11.61
CA ALA A 194 6.59 -3.72 10.38
C ALA A 194 5.61 -4.90 10.49
N ALA A 195 5.56 -5.58 11.63
CA ALA A 195 4.57 -6.62 11.91
C ALA A 195 3.13 -6.04 11.89
N GLY A 196 2.92 -4.89 12.51
CA GLY A 196 1.64 -4.16 12.47
C GLY A 196 1.23 -3.76 11.05
N ILE A 197 2.15 -3.24 10.24
CA ILE A 197 1.92 -2.92 8.83
C ILE A 197 1.54 -4.19 8.05
N ALA A 198 2.19 -5.32 8.32
CA ALA A 198 1.88 -6.59 7.67
C ALA A 198 0.47 -7.10 8.00
N ILE A 199 0.00 -6.92 9.25
CA ILE A 199 -1.40 -7.18 9.63
C ILE A 199 -2.34 -6.28 8.84
N HIS A 200 -2.09 -4.97 8.86
CA HIS A 200 -2.92 -3.97 8.21
C HIS A 200 -3.01 -4.22 6.70
N TYR A 201 -1.87 -4.49 6.06
CA TYR A 201 -1.80 -4.89 4.65
C TYR A 201 -2.59 -6.17 4.39
N SER A 202 -2.42 -7.21 5.21
CA SER A 202 -3.05 -8.51 5.02
C SER A 202 -4.57 -8.41 5.04
N LEU A 203 -5.13 -7.70 6.01
CA LEU A 203 -6.58 -7.51 6.12
C LEU A 203 -7.12 -6.64 4.98
N MET A 204 -6.45 -5.53 4.68
CA MET A 204 -6.89 -4.65 3.60
C MET A 204 -6.81 -5.33 2.23
N PHE A 205 -5.76 -6.10 1.98
CA PHE A 205 -5.60 -6.86 0.74
C PHE A 205 -6.61 -8.00 0.62
N LEU A 206 -6.94 -8.66 1.74
CA LEU A 206 -8.01 -9.66 1.80
C LEU A 206 -9.36 -9.02 1.40
N LEU A 207 -9.69 -7.86 1.98
CA LEU A 207 -10.92 -7.12 1.64
C LEU A 207 -10.89 -6.61 0.19
N ALA A 208 -9.75 -6.13 -0.30
CA ALA A 208 -9.59 -5.74 -1.70
C ALA A 208 -9.80 -6.92 -2.66
N SER A 209 -9.42 -8.14 -2.23
CA SER A 209 -9.64 -9.35 -3.02
C SER A 209 -11.12 -9.70 -3.21
N ILE A 210 -12.04 -9.11 -2.44
CA ILE A 210 -13.50 -9.24 -2.65
C ILE A 210 -13.90 -8.66 -4.02
N SER A 211 -13.09 -7.79 -4.62
CA SER A 211 -13.34 -7.24 -5.95
C SER A 211 -13.45 -8.29 -7.07
N PHE A 212 -12.96 -9.49 -6.84
CA PHE A 212 -13.17 -10.62 -7.78
C PHE A 212 -14.62 -11.14 -7.79
N TRP A 213 -15.43 -10.81 -6.80
CA TRP A 213 -16.84 -11.20 -6.69
C TRP A 213 -17.80 -10.02 -6.78
N THR A 214 -17.35 -8.81 -6.46
CA THR A 214 -18.19 -7.61 -6.45
C THR A 214 -17.48 -6.40 -7.02
N VAL A 215 -18.15 -5.68 -7.89
CA VAL A 215 -17.63 -4.47 -8.54
C VAL A 215 -17.40 -3.32 -7.53
N ARG A 216 -18.10 -3.34 -6.39
CA ARG A 216 -18.07 -2.24 -5.38
C ARG A 216 -17.20 -2.51 -4.16
N ALA A 217 -16.18 -3.36 -4.26
CA ALA A 217 -15.27 -3.67 -3.15
C ALA A 217 -14.49 -2.46 -2.64
N GLN A 218 -14.28 -1.42 -3.44
CA GLN A 218 -13.53 -0.24 -3.06
C GLN A 218 -14.10 0.46 -1.82
N GLY A 219 -15.43 0.52 -1.67
CA GLY A 219 -16.07 1.10 -0.48
C GLY A 219 -15.76 0.32 0.80
N ILE A 220 -15.65 -1.01 0.72
CA ILE A 220 -15.29 -1.88 1.85
C ILE A 220 -13.84 -1.60 2.29
N VAL A 221 -12.93 -1.44 1.31
CA VAL A 221 -11.51 -1.15 1.55
C VAL A 221 -11.35 0.21 2.26
N TRP A 222 -12.06 1.24 1.80
CA TRP A 222 -12.06 2.55 2.46
C TRP A 222 -12.71 2.52 3.85
N GLY A 223 -13.80 1.75 4.01
CA GLY A 223 -14.42 1.53 5.31
C GLY A 223 -13.44 0.94 6.32
N TYR A 224 -12.71 -0.10 5.93
CA TYR A 224 -11.65 -0.70 6.74
C TYR A 224 -10.53 0.30 7.06
N TYR A 225 -10.06 1.07 6.08
CA TYR A 225 -9.03 2.08 6.29
C TYR A 225 -9.42 3.09 7.37
N ASN A 226 -10.70 3.53 7.37
CA ASN A 226 -11.21 4.45 8.39
C ASN A 226 -11.33 3.80 9.78
N LEU A 227 -11.57 2.49 9.87
CA LEU A 227 -11.56 1.77 11.15
C LEU A 227 -10.19 1.80 11.84
N PHE A 228 -9.10 2.02 11.09
CA PHE A 228 -7.77 2.14 11.68
C PHE A 228 -7.64 3.28 12.70
N ASN A 229 -8.54 4.27 12.66
CA ASN A 229 -8.58 5.33 13.68
C ASN A 229 -8.76 4.78 15.11
N ILE A 230 -9.35 3.58 15.27
CA ILE A 230 -9.48 2.88 16.56
C ILE A 230 -8.10 2.55 17.16
N ALA A 231 -7.13 2.24 16.32
CA ALA A 231 -5.76 1.92 16.74
C ALA A 231 -5.00 3.09 17.42
N ARG A 232 -5.54 4.31 17.31
CA ARG A 232 -4.94 5.55 17.87
C ARG A 232 -5.28 5.77 19.34
N LEU A 233 -6.19 4.98 19.87
CA LEU A 233 -6.58 5.05 21.28
C LEU A 233 -5.95 3.90 22.05
N PRO A 234 -5.65 4.10 23.37
CA PRO A 234 -5.22 3.02 24.22
C PRO A 234 -6.23 1.86 24.21
N ASP A 235 -5.73 0.63 24.14
CA ASP A 235 -6.59 -0.57 24.18
C ASP A 235 -7.37 -0.70 25.51
N GLU A 236 -6.90 -0.03 26.55
CA GLU A 236 -7.57 0.07 27.86
C GLU A 236 -8.82 0.96 27.83
N ALA A 237 -8.99 1.81 26.82
CA ALA A 237 -10.22 2.60 26.62
C ALA A 237 -11.40 1.74 26.17
N PHE A 238 -11.13 0.49 25.77
CA PHE A 238 -12.14 -0.44 25.26
C PHE A 238 -12.33 -1.63 26.18
N SER A 239 -13.56 -2.16 26.22
CA SER A 239 -13.92 -3.31 27.06
C SER A 239 -14.83 -4.29 26.34
N GLY A 240 -15.05 -5.46 26.93
CA GLY A 240 -16.00 -6.46 26.46
C GLY A 240 -15.76 -6.94 25.04
N LEU A 241 -16.85 -7.19 24.31
CA LEU A 241 -16.84 -7.72 22.96
C LEU A 241 -16.11 -6.81 21.96
N PHE A 242 -16.22 -5.49 22.11
CA PHE A 242 -15.56 -4.53 21.24
C PHE A 242 -14.03 -4.70 21.30
N LYS A 243 -13.46 -4.75 22.52
CA LYS A 243 -12.02 -4.99 22.69
C LYS A 243 -11.60 -6.34 22.10
N ALA A 244 -12.40 -7.39 22.31
CA ALA A 244 -12.10 -8.72 21.78
C ALA A 244 -12.09 -8.73 20.25
N VAL A 245 -13.07 -8.12 19.58
CA VAL A 245 -13.14 -8.03 18.11
C VAL A 245 -11.93 -7.30 17.55
N PHE A 246 -11.58 -6.13 18.11
CA PHE A 246 -10.45 -5.32 17.62
C PHE A 246 -9.07 -5.76 18.11
N THR A 247 -9.02 -6.82 18.93
CA THR A 247 -7.78 -7.50 19.31
C THR A 247 -7.56 -8.78 18.49
N PHE A 248 -8.63 -9.56 18.22
CA PHE A 248 -8.49 -10.90 17.65
C PHE A 248 -9.06 -11.04 16.23
N ALA A 249 -10.22 -10.47 15.93
CA ALA A 249 -10.83 -10.60 14.61
C ALA A 249 -10.28 -9.56 13.60
N VAL A 250 -10.15 -8.31 14.02
CA VAL A 250 -9.59 -7.21 13.26
C VAL A 250 -8.52 -6.53 14.11
N PRO A 251 -7.32 -7.11 14.27
CA PRO A 251 -6.38 -6.81 15.35
C PRO A 251 -5.75 -5.42 15.28
N MET A 252 -6.57 -4.37 15.12
CA MET A 252 -6.12 -2.98 15.01
C MET A 252 -5.53 -2.45 16.32
N LEU A 253 -6.07 -2.88 17.48
CA LEU A 253 -5.54 -2.44 18.77
C LEU A 253 -4.10 -2.94 19.00
N LEU A 254 -3.74 -4.10 18.48
CA LEU A 254 -2.38 -4.62 18.60
C LEU A 254 -1.40 -3.85 17.72
N VAL A 255 -1.83 -3.44 16.52
CA VAL A 255 -0.96 -2.85 15.49
C VAL A 255 -0.19 -1.63 15.99
N SER A 256 -0.84 -0.76 16.75
CA SER A 256 -0.21 0.49 17.23
C SER A 256 0.12 0.44 18.73
N ASN A 257 -0.73 -0.20 19.56
CA ASN A 257 -0.52 -0.20 20.99
C ASN A 257 0.75 -0.97 21.39
N VAL A 258 1.03 -2.12 20.77
CA VAL A 258 2.21 -2.93 21.15
C VAL A 258 3.53 -2.21 20.82
N PRO A 259 3.75 -1.67 19.60
CA PRO A 259 4.95 -0.88 19.31
C PRO A 259 5.07 0.37 20.21
N ALA A 260 3.96 1.09 20.43
CA ALA A 260 3.98 2.30 21.26
C ALA A 260 4.31 2.00 22.72
N ARG A 261 3.82 0.88 23.29
CA ARG A 261 4.17 0.46 24.65
C ARG A 261 5.65 0.19 24.83
N LEU A 262 6.35 -0.29 23.79
CA LEU A 262 7.79 -0.51 23.84
C LEU A 262 8.54 0.82 23.96
N LEU A 263 8.16 1.84 23.20
CA LEU A 263 8.78 3.16 23.28
C LEU A 263 8.40 3.93 24.56
N ALA A 264 7.19 3.72 25.06
CA ALA A 264 6.68 4.37 26.27
C ALA A 264 7.12 3.69 27.56
N ASP A 265 7.99 2.68 27.46
CA ASP A 265 8.44 1.83 28.60
C ASP A 265 7.28 1.22 29.40
N LYS A 266 6.21 0.84 28.67
CA LYS A 266 4.98 0.21 29.23
C LYS A 266 4.78 -1.24 28.80
N LEU A 267 5.78 -1.85 28.17
CA LEU A 267 5.68 -3.24 27.71
C LEU A 267 5.99 -4.18 28.86
N ASN A 268 4.98 -4.45 29.68
CA ASN A 268 5.10 -5.25 30.91
C ASN A 268 5.14 -6.77 30.69
N SER A 269 4.77 -7.25 29.50
CA SER A 269 4.70 -8.68 29.21
C SER A 269 5.09 -9.00 27.78
N PRO A 270 5.94 -10.02 27.56
CA PRO A 270 6.28 -10.52 26.24
C PRO A 270 5.08 -11.15 25.51
N SER A 271 4.00 -11.50 26.23
CA SER A 271 2.80 -12.09 25.64
C SER A 271 2.14 -11.19 24.59
N GLN A 272 2.19 -9.86 24.76
CA GLN A 272 1.65 -8.90 23.78
C GLN A 272 2.44 -8.92 22.48
N VAL A 273 3.77 -9.02 22.55
CA VAL A 273 4.65 -9.14 21.37
C VAL A 273 4.36 -10.47 20.67
N PHE A 274 4.30 -11.56 21.43
CA PHE A 274 3.98 -12.88 20.88
C PHE A 274 2.62 -12.89 20.20
N LEU A 275 1.60 -12.27 20.79
CA LEU A 275 0.26 -12.16 20.22
C LEU A 275 0.29 -11.37 18.90
N LEU A 276 1.00 -10.21 18.85
CA LEU A 276 1.16 -9.42 17.64
C LEU A 276 1.80 -10.25 16.51
N LEU A 277 2.91 -10.94 16.80
CA LEU A 277 3.60 -11.76 15.81
C LEU A 277 2.74 -12.95 15.33
N THR A 278 2.03 -13.60 16.23
CA THR A 278 1.09 -14.68 15.89
C THR A 278 -0.02 -14.16 14.98
N MET A 279 -0.64 -13.02 15.32
CA MET A 279 -1.67 -12.41 14.50
C MET A 279 -1.13 -11.96 13.14
N THR A 280 0.13 -11.52 13.07
CA THR A 280 0.79 -11.21 11.78
C THR A 280 0.80 -12.44 10.86
N VAL A 281 1.23 -13.58 11.38
CA VAL A 281 1.28 -14.84 10.60
C VAL A 281 -0.12 -15.29 10.21
N VAL A 282 -1.07 -15.28 11.15
CA VAL A 282 -2.47 -15.70 10.89
C VAL A 282 -3.11 -14.82 9.82
N CYS A 283 -3.04 -13.49 9.96
CA CYS A 283 -3.62 -12.55 8.98
C CYS A 283 -2.98 -12.70 7.61
N PHE A 284 -1.66 -12.90 7.55
CA PHE A 284 -0.95 -13.11 6.30
C PHE A 284 -1.37 -14.41 5.61
N CYS A 285 -1.47 -15.52 6.36
CA CYS A 285 -1.91 -16.80 5.83
C CYS A 285 -3.37 -16.74 5.31
N VAL A 286 -4.27 -16.10 6.06
CA VAL A 286 -5.67 -15.91 5.67
C VAL A 286 -5.76 -15.05 4.40
N SER A 287 -4.98 -13.96 4.34
CA SER A 287 -4.91 -13.09 3.16
C SER A 287 -4.36 -13.82 1.93
N GLU A 288 -3.34 -14.64 2.11
CA GLU A 288 -2.78 -15.45 1.01
C GLU A 288 -3.78 -16.50 0.53
N TRP A 289 -4.47 -17.18 1.45
CA TRP A 289 -5.53 -18.12 1.10
C TRP A 289 -6.66 -17.43 0.34
N GLY A 290 -7.14 -16.26 0.84
CA GLY A 290 -8.17 -15.47 0.18
C GLY A 290 -7.76 -15.03 -1.23
N TRP A 291 -6.53 -14.54 -1.42
CA TRP A 291 -5.99 -14.19 -2.73
C TRP A 291 -5.97 -15.38 -3.69
N ARG A 292 -5.46 -16.53 -3.25
CA ARG A 292 -5.43 -17.75 -4.09
C ARG A 292 -6.83 -18.23 -4.46
N ALA A 293 -7.79 -18.15 -3.53
CA ALA A 293 -9.19 -18.49 -3.79
C ALA A 293 -9.81 -17.53 -4.82
N SER A 294 -9.50 -16.23 -4.71
CA SER A 294 -9.95 -15.19 -5.65
C SER A 294 -9.40 -15.43 -7.06
N MET A 295 -8.11 -15.70 -7.17
CA MET A 295 -7.44 -15.94 -8.45
C MET A 295 -7.96 -17.18 -9.18
N ARG A 296 -8.41 -18.21 -8.45
CA ARG A 296 -9.03 -19.41 -9.07
C ARG A 296 -10.37 -19.12 -9.73
N ARG A 297 -11.06 -18.04 -9.33
CA ARG A 297 -12.36 -17.63 -9.85
C ARG A 297 -12.28 -16.47 -10.84
N TYR A 298 -11.08 -15.92 -11.03
CA TYR A 298 -10.90 -14.83 -11.96
C TYR A 298 -11.11 -15.31 -13.40
N THR A 299 -12.09 -14.72 -14.07
CA THR A 299 -12.26 -14.81 -15.52
C THR A 299 -11.92 -13.46 -16.11
N SER A 300 -11.16 -13.43 -17.20
CA SER A 300 -10.77 -12.19 -17.84
C SER A 300 -11.99 -11.35 -18.24
N ALA A 301 -11.95 -10.05 -18.00
CA ALA A 301 -13.01 -9.13 -18.44
C ALA A 301 -13.04 -8.94 -19.98
N SER A 302 -12.05 -9.50 -20.69
CA SER A 302 -11.90 -9.43 -22.15
C SER A 302 -12.37 -10.70 -22.88
N SER A 303 -12.88 -11.70 -22.16
CA SER A 303 -13.39 -12.97 -22.72
C SER A 303 -14.90 -12.95 -22.91
#